data_fa68ebf9bc572f21d8f279ac197818ae
#
_entry.id   fa68ebf9bc572f21d8f279ac197818ae
#
_cell.length_a   1.000
_cell.length_b   1.000
_cell.length_c   1.000
_cell.angle_alpha   90.00
_cell.angle_beta   90.00
_cell.angle_gamma   90.00
#
_symmetry.space_group_name_H-M   'P 1'
#
loop_
_entity.id
_entity.type
_entity.pdbx_description
1 polymer ?
#
loop_
_entity_poly.entity_id
_entity_poly.type
_entity_poly.pdbx_seq_one_letter_code
_entity_poly.pdbx_strand_id
1 'polypeptide(L)'
;MREHLPIYRCAAVVLLLLGVTLARSAGAEDLSIRNCTWCHGTSAQGYTPAPRLAGQRAAYIAGQLQKFRARDRNAPLDKQYMWAAAQHLGDDRIHALAVYFSELSPHAAKDGDLAIIARGKEIYQNGLPSENIVACVACHGPDAQGVGRIPQLGGLAYSYLKRRLEQWNEGYSVSGAVPMPHIAGQLSPDKIDALASYLSFVRYARASD
;
A
#
# COMPACT_ATOMS: atom_id res chain seq x y z
N MET A 1 -25.57 68.16 7.35
CA MET A 1 -25.57 67.06 6.32
C MET A 1 -24.34 66.23 6.58
N ARG A 2 -24.52 65.05 7.16
CA ARG A 2 -23.44 64.04 7.39
C ARG A 2 -23.62 62.93 6.37
N GLU A 3 -22.62 62.77 5.48
CA GLU A 3 -22.63 61.76 4.47
C GLU A 3 -22.26 60.36 5.11
N HIS A 4 -23.17 59.41 4.99
CA HIS A 4 -22.92 58.01 5.36
C HIS A 4 -22.22 57.30 4.19
N LEU A 5 -20.90 57.01 4.31
CA LEU A 5 -20.21 56.16 3.38
C LEU A 5 -20.63 54.69 3.60
N PRO A 6 -20.87 53.90 2.57
CA PRO A 6 -21.40 52.54 2.71
C PRO A 6 -20.30 51.54 3.09
N ILE A 7 -20.49 50.90 4.22
CA ILE A 7 -19.66 49.85 4.81
C ILE A 7 -19.63 48.56 3.94
N TYR A 8 -20.48 48.46 2.90
CA TYR A 8 -20.66 47.22 2.12
C TYR A 8 -19.55 46.91 1.12
N ARG A 9 -18.63 47.83 0.82
CA ARG A 9 -17.55 47.59 -0.16
C ARG A 9 -16.39 46.76 0.39
N CYS A 10 -16.16 46.76 1.68
CA CYS A 10 -15.07 45.98 2.29
C CYS A 10 -15.41 44.50 2.49
N ALA A 11 -16.70 44.18 2.73
CA ALA A 11 -17.14 42.78 2.95
C ALA A 11 -17.04 41.91 1.69
N ALA A 12 -17.31 42.51 0.52
CA ALA A 12 -17.27 41.80 -0.77
C ALA A 12 -15.84 41.43 -1.20
N VAL A 13 -14.86 42.26 -0.88
CA VAL A 13 -13.45 42.02 -1.23
C VAL A 13 -12.83 40.94 -0.35
N VAL A 14 -13.19 40.86 0.94
CA VAL A 14 -12.70 39.85 1.87
C VAL A 14 -13.27 38.47 1.50
N LEU A 15 -14.52 38.35 1.09
CA LEU A 15 -15.13 37.10 0.64
C LEU A 15 -14.53 36.57 -0.69
N LEU A 16 -14.12 37.46 -1.59
CA LEU A 16 -13.45 37.08 -2.84
C LEU A 16 -12.02 36.58 -2.61
N LEU A 17 -11.32 37.12 -1.62
CA LEU A 17 -9.95 36.66 -1.30
C LEU A 17 -9.94 35.31 -0.54
N LEU A 18 -10.95 35.02 0.27
CA LEU A 18 -11.11 33.72 0.94
C LEU A 18 -11.50 32.59 -0.03
N GLY A 19 -12.28 32.90 -1.06
CA GLY A 19 -12.68 31.93 -2.10
C GLY A 19 -11.52 31.48 -2.99
N VAL A 20 -10.53 32.35 -3.24
CA VAL A 20 -9.38 32.03 -4.10
C VAL A 20 -8.34 31.14 -3.40
N THR A 21 -8.26 31.17 -2.07
CA THR A 21 -7.31 30.33 -1.32
C THR A 21 -7.78 28.87 -1.16
N LEU A 22 -9.09 28.62 -1.13
CA LEU A 22 -9.66 27.26 -1.03
C LEU A 22 -9.59 26.48 -2.35
N ALA A 23 -9.62 27.16 -3.51
CA ALA A 23 -9.56 26.50 -4.82
C ALA A 23 -8.15 25.97 -5.18
N ARG A 24 -7.10 26.47 -4.55
CA ARG A 24 -5.71 26.06 -4.87
C ARG A 24 -5.26 24.74 -4.24
N SER A 25 -5.87 24.32 -3.16
CA SER A 25 -5.51 23.06 -2.49
C SER A 25 -6.07 21.82 -3.18
N ALA A 26 -7.27 21.88 -3.71
CA ALA A 26 -7.93 20.74 -4.36
C ALA A 26 -7.23 20.28 -5.65
N GLY A 27 -6.67 21.20 -6.45
CA GLY A 27 -6.01 20.85 -7.72
C GLY A 27 -4.63 20.19 -7.55
N ALA A 28 -3.88 20.52 -6.48
CA ALA A 28 -2.57 19.92 -6.23
C ALA A 28 -2.67 18.52 -5.60
N GLU A 29 -3.74 18.24 -4.89
CA GLU A 29 -4.02 16.94 -4.29
C GLU A 29 -4.41 15.90 -5.34
N ASP A 30 -5.23 16.28 -6.30
CA ASP A 30 -5.67 15.44 -7.42
C ASP A 30 -4.51 14.98 -8.33
N LEU A 31 -3.54 15.83 -8.65
CA LEU A 31 -2.40 15.48 -9.51
C LEU A 31 -1.51 14.38 -8.89
N SER A 32 -1.31 14.37 -7.57
CA SER A 32 -0.48 13.35 -6.92
C SER A 32 -1.16 11.98 -6.91
N ILE A 33 -2.46 11.95 -6.66
CA ILE A 33 -3.27 10.73 -6.69
C ILE A 33 -3.28 10.18 -8.12
N ARG A 34 -3.51 11.02 -9.14
CA ARG A 34 -3.51 10.62 -10.55
C ARG A 34 -2.18 10.02 -10.99
N ASN A 35 -1.05 10.57 -10.56
CA ASN A 35 0.27 10.01 -10.86
C ASN A 35 0.43 8.60 -10.30
N CYS A 36 -0.08 8.32 -9.11
CA CYS A 36 -0.05 6.98 -8.53
C CYS A 36 -1.00 6.03 -9.27
N THR A 37 -2.24 6.48 -9.50
CA THR A 37 -3.28 5.65 -10.13
C THR A 37 -3.03 5.36 -11.60
N TRP A 38 -2.18 6.13 -12.28
CA TRP A 38 -1.71 5.80 -13.63
C TRP A 38 -1.10 4.38 -13.71
N CYS A 39 -0.28 4.00 -12.73
CA CYS A 39 0.35 2.69 -12.66
C CYS A 39 -0.37 1.71 -11.74
N HIS A 40 -1.07 2.19 -10.70
CA HIS A 40 -1.76 1.33 -9.74
C HIS A 40 -3.26 1.12 -10.04
N GLY A 41 -3.74 1.62 -11.20
CA GLY A 41 -5.15 1.56 -11.60
C GLY A 41 -5.98 2.70 -11.04
N THR A 42 -7.00 3.16 -11.77
CA THR A 42 -7.83 4.31 -11.41
C THR A 42 -8.54 4.15 -10.07
N SER A 43 -8.88 2.91 -9.69
CA SER A 43 -9.44 2.54 -8.38
C SER A 43 -8.38 2.02 -7.40
N ALA A 44 -7.09 2.16 -7.73
CA ALA A 44 -5.95 1.70 -6.96
C ALA A 44 -5.98 0.19 -6.61
N GLN A 45 -6.68 -0.63 -7.42
CA GLN A 45 -6.72 -2.09 -7.24
C GLN A 45 -5.45 -2.80 -7.73
N GLY A 46 -4.58 -2.09 -8.41
CA GLY A 46 -3.36 -2.64 -8.97
C GLY A 46 -3.61 -3.45 -10.26
N TYR A 47 -2.54 -3.81 -10.89
CA TYR A 47 -2.41 -4.82 -11.96
C TYR A 47 -0.93 -5.21 -12.05
N THR A 48 -0.63 -6.29 -12.74
CA THR A 48 0.77 -6.70 -12.89
C THR A 48 1.58 -5.67 -13.70
N PRO A 49 2.70 -5.11 -13.21
CA PRO A 49 3.41 -5.48 -11.98
C PRO A 49 3.08 -4.62 -10.74
N ALA A 50 2.20 -3.62 -10.84
CA ALA A 50 1.92 -2.67 -9.77
C ALA A 50 0.92 -3.25 -8.76
N PRO A 51 1.21 -3.25 -7.44
CA PRO A 51 0.33 -3.80 -6.43
C PRO A 51 -0.91 -2.94 -6.18
N ARG A 52 -1.94 -3.55 -5.60
CA ARG A 52 -3.07 -2.84 -5.02
C ARG A 52 -2.61 -1.93 -3.88
N LEU A 53 -3.07 -0.68 -3.90
CA LEU A 53 -2.92 0.29 -2.82
C LEU A 53 -4.20 0.42 -1.99
N ALA A 54 -5.36 0.21 -2.62
CA ALA A 54 -6.66 0.32 -1.97
C ALA A 54 -6.75 -0.59 -0.74
N GLY A 55 -7.14 0.01 0.40
CA GLY A 55 -7.31 -0.66 1.67
C GLY A 55 -6.04 -1.12 2.36
N GLN A 56 -4.86 -0.80 1.83
CA GLN A 56 -3.59 -1.13 2.48
C GLN A 56 -3.38 -0.24 3.71
N ARG A 57 -2.68 -0.73 4.72
CA ARG A 57 -2.40 0.01 5.96
C ARG A 57 -1.67 1.32 5.69
N ALA A 58 -2.20 2.45 6.16
CA ALA A 58 -1.62 3.77 5.94
C ALA A 58 -0.16 3.83 6.40
N ALA A 59 0.15 3.33 7.60
CA ALA A 59 1.51 3.31 8.13
C ALA A 59 2.47 2.45 7.28
N TYR A 60 1.96 1.38 6.63
CA TYR A 60 2.74 0.59 5.69
C TYR A 60 2.98 1.35 4.39
N ILE A 61 1.96 1.96 3.78
CA ILE A 61 2.11 2.77 2.56
C ILE A 61 3.13 3.89 2.79
N ALA A 62 2.98 4.66 3.89
CA ALA A 62 3.91 5.73 4.22
C ALA A 62 5.35 5.22 4.35
N GLY A 63 5.56 4.13 5.09
CA GLY A 63 6.88 3.52 5.24
C GLY A 63 7.47 3.01 3.92
N GLN A 64 6.65 2.48 3.00
CA GLN A 64 7.14 2.05 1.68
C GLN A 64 7.53 3.24 0.81
N LEU A 65 6.75 4.32 0.78
CA LEU A 65 7.09 5.53 0.03
C LEU A 65 8.39 6.17 0.55
N GLN A 66 8.58 6.21 1.88
CA GLN A 66 9.83 6.67 2.49
C GLN A 66 11.02 5.81 2.06
N LYS A 67 10.88 4.49 2.04
CA LYS A 67 11.93 3.55 1.61
C LYS A 67 12.25 3.68 0.12
N PHE A 68 11.27 3.92 -0.73
CA PHE A 68 11.51 4.20 -2.15
C PHE A 68 12.24 5.54 -2.33
N ARG A 69 11.84 6.59 -1.61
CA ARG A 69 12.51 7.89 -1.63
C ARG A 69 13.96 7.80 -1.16
N ALA A 70 14.22 7.02 -0.12
CA ALA A 70 15.56 6.75 0.41
C ALA A 70 16.36 5.74 -0.43
N ARG A 71 15.74 5.11 -1.46
CA ARG A 71 16.33 4.05 -2.29
C ARG A 71 16.68 2.76 -1.52
N ASP A 72 16.10 2.58 -0.35
CA ASP A 72 16.30 1.41 0.50
C ASP A 72 15.62 0.16 -0.09
N ARG A 73 14.46 0.31 -0.72
CA ARG A 73 13.86 -0.75 -1.55
C ARG A 73 14.53 -0.72 -2.93
N ASN A 74 15.23 -1.81 -3.26
CA ASN A 74 16.16 -1.84 -4.38
C ASN A 74 15.99 -3.02 -5.34
N ALA A 75 14.88 -3.73 -5.29
CA ALA A 75 14.57 -4.74 -6.30
C ALA A 75 14.40 -4.10 -7.71
N PRO A 76 14.59 -4.84 -8.81
CA PRO A 76 14.63 -4.27 -10.16
C PRO A 76 13.44 -3.37 -10.49
N LEU A 77 12.22 -3.80 -10.24
CA LEU A 77 11.02 -2.99 -10.52
C LEU A 77 10.88 -1.79 -9.57
N ASP A 78 11.36 -1.90 -8.34
CA ASP A 78 11.39 -0.79 -7.39
C ASP A 78 12.27 0.35 -7.93
N LYS A 79 13.47 0.01 -8.45
CA LYS A 79 14.41 0.96 -9.08
C LYS A 79 13.81 1.56 -10.34
N GLN A 80 13.21 0.73 -11.18
CA GLN A 80 12.71 1.14 -12.49
C GLN A 80 11.56 2.14 -12.40
N TYR A 81 10.66 1.97 -11.42
CA TYR A 81 9.42 2.73 -11.37
C TYR A 81 9.29 3.59 -10.11
N MET A 82 9.48 2.99 -8.92
CA MET A 82 9.07 3.64 -7.69
C MET A 82 10.07 4.66 -7.16
N TRP A 83 11.36 4.55 -7.50
CA TRP A 83 12.33 5.57 -7.10
C TRP A 83 12.00 6.92 -7.71
N ALA A 84 11.74 6.98 -9.00
CA ALA A 84 11.34 8.22 -9.67
C ALA A 84 10.01 8.76 -9.14
N ALA A 85 9.04 7.86 -8.90
CA ALA A 85 7.72 8.24 -8.39
C ALA A 85 7.76 8.83 -6.96
N ALA A 86 8.71 8.38 -6.12
CA ALA A 86 8.76 8.78 -4.71
C ALA A 86 9.81 9.86 -4.40
N GLN A 87 10.79 10.10 -5.26
CA GLN A 87 11.99 10.92 -4.95
C GLN A 87 11.69 12.36 -4.48
N HIS A 88 10.59 12.94 -4.93
CA HIS A 88 10.21 14.33 -4.61
C HIS A 88 9.02 14.43 -3.64
N LEU A 89 8.57 13.32 -3.04
CA LEU A 89 7.46 13.34 -2.08
C LEU A 89 7.96 13.82 -0.71
N GLY A 90 7.44 14.96 -0.24
CA GLY A 90 7.59 15.40 1.15
C GLY A 90 6.78 14.53 2.10
N ASP A 91 7.11 14.58 3.41
CA ASP A 91 6.46 13.73 4.41
C ASP A 91 4.95 13.99 4.53
N ASP A 92 4.51 15.25 4.45
CA ASP A 92 3.07 15.59 4.45
C ASP A 92 2.34 14.95 3.27
N ARG A 93 2.97 14.95 2.09
CA ARG A 93 2.41 14.33 0.88
C ARG A 93 2.39 12.80 0.99
N ILE A 94 3.42 12.20 1.54
CA ILE A 94 3.47 10.76 1.84
C ILE A 94 2.34 10.40 2.78
N HIS A 95 2.13 11.19 3.85
CA HIS A 95 1.06 10.94 4.80
C HIS A 95 -0.33 11.04 4.15
N ALA A 96 -0.59 12.12 3.40
CA ALA A 96 -1.87 12.32 2.72
C ALA A 96 -2.20 11.19 1.73
N LEU A 97 -1.22 10.76 0.90
CA LEU A 97 -1.39 9.64 -0.02
C LEU A 97 -1.64 8.32 0.73
N ALA A 98 -0.94 8.09 1.83
CA ALA A 98 -1.10 6.88 2.63
C ALA A 98 -2.50 6.78 3.25
N VAL A 99 -3.03 7.87 3.80
CA VAL A 99 -4.39 7.95 4.31
C VAL A 99 -5.39 7.71 3.19
N TYR A 100 -5.29 8.46 2.09
CA TYR A 100 -6.19 8.34 0.95
C TYR A 100 -6.32 6.89 0.44
N PHE A 101 -5.20 6.25 0.12
CA PHE A 101 -5.24 4.88 -0.40
C PHE A 101 -5.69 3.85 0.63
N SER A 102 -5.43 4.08 1.92
CA SER A 102 -5.89 3.19 2.98
C SER A 102 -7.40 3.19 3.15
N GLU A 103 -8.07 4.29 2.79
CA GLU A 103 -9.52 4.45 2.92
C GLU A 103 -10.31 3.85 1.75
N LEU A 104 -9.66 3.56 0.63
CA LEU A 104 -10.31 2.92 -0.51
C LEU A 104 -10.67 1.46 -0.22
N SER A 105 -11.83 1.02 -0.72
CA SER A 105 -12.29 -0.36 -0.55
C SER A 105 -11.45 -1.33 -1.38
N PRO A 106 -10.83 -2.36 -0.78
CA PRO A 106 -10.04 -3.34 -1.49
C PRO A 106 -10.90 -4.43 -2.12
N HIS A 107 -10.51 -4.89 -3.32
CA HIS A 107 -11.04 -6.09 -3.94
C HIS A 107 -10.01 -7.21 -3.90
N ALA A 108 -10.44 -8.45 -3.65
CA ALA A 108 -9.57 -9.61 -3.73
C ALA A 108 -9.31 -9.96 -5.19
N ALA A 109 -8.04 -10.19 -5.55
CA ALA A 109 -7.61 -10.49 -6.91
C ALA A 109 -8.14 -11.85 -7.41
N LYS A 110 -8.12 -12.88 -6.53
CA LYS A 110 -8.63 -14.24 -6.81
C LYS A 110 -8.00 -14.87 -8.05
N ASP A 111 -6.72 -14.65 -8.26
CA ASP A 111 -5.95 -14.99 -9.44
C ASP A 111 -4.90 -16.10 -9.22
N GLY A 112 -4.90 -16.72 -8.03
CA GLY A 112 -4.04 -17.84 -7.68
C GLY A 112 -4.62 -19.20 -8.12
N ASP A 113 -3.83 -20.26 -7.92
CA ASP A 113 -4.23 -21.63 -8.23
C ASP A 113 -5.09 -22.23 -7.11
N LEU A 114 -6.32 -22.57 -7.46
CA LEU A 114 -7.28 -23.18 -6.52
C LEU A 114 -6.84 -24.54 -5.99
N ALA A 115 -6.07 -25.32 -6.77
CA ALA A 115 -5.65 -26.66 -6.38
C ALA A 115 -4.71 -26.66 -5.16
N ILE A 116 -3.98 -25.59 -4.94
CA ILE A 116 -2.97 -25.48 -3.87
C ILE A 116 -3.33 -24.53 -2.73
N ILE A 117 -4.53 -23.95 -2.74
CA ILE A 117 -5.00 -23.02 -1.69
C ILE A 117 -4.95 -23.65 -0.31
N ALA A 118 -5.38 -24.91 -0.17
CA ALA A 118 -5.43 -25.59 1.12
C ALA A 118 -4.05 -25.66 1.77
N ARG A 119 -3.01 -25.97 0.97
CA ARG A 119 -1.61 -25.97 1.42
C ARG A 119 -1.13 -24.58 1.81
N GLY A 120 -1.47 -23.56 1.02
CA GLY A 120 -1.12 -22.17 1.34
C GLY A 120 -1.75 -21.69 2.63
N LYS A 121 -3.02 -22.08 2.88
CA LYS A 121 -3.71 -21.81 4.15
C LYS A 121 -3.03 -22.46 5.33
N GLU A 122 -2.64 -23.72 5.19
CA GLU A 122 -1.94 -24.46 6.26
C GLU A 122 -0.63 -23.78 6.61
N ILE A 123 0.21 -23.44 5.63
CA ILE A 123 1.47 -22.72 5.85
C ILE A 123 1.21 -21.36 6.51
N TYR A 124 0.19 -20.63 6.05
CA TYR A 124 -0.16 -19.31 6.61
C TYR A 124 -0.52 -19.40 8.10
N GLN A 125 -1.37 -20.38 8.46
CA GLN A 125 -1.90 -20.54 9.81
C GLN A 125 -0.93 -21.18 10.77
N ASN A 126 -0.15 -22.17 10.33
CA ASN A 126 0.65 -23.03 11.20
C ASN A 126 2.16 -22.79 11.07
N GLY A 127 2.61 -22.09 10.02
CA GLY A 127 4.03 -22.00 9.68
C GLY A 127 4.59 -23.34 9.23
N LEU A 128 5.90 -23.45 9.33
CA LEU A 128 6.66 -24.70 9.06
C LEU A 128 7.68 -24.90 10.20
N PRO A 129 7.26 -25.43 11.35
CA PRO A 129 8.13 -25.55 12.53
C PRO A 129 9.41 -26.34 12.28
N SER A 130 9.36 -27.38 11.43
CA SER A 130 10.54 -28.16 11.04
C SER A 130 11.59 -27.36 10.25
N GLU A 131 11.20 -26.23 9.71
CA GLU A 131 12.05 -25.32 8.92
C GLU A 131 12.30 -23.98 9.65
N ASN A 132 11.91 -23.87 10.92
CA ASN A 132 11.96 -22.64 11.71
C ASN A 132 11.19 -21.46 11.09
N ILE A 133 10.14 -21.72 10.32
CA ILE A 133 9.28 -20.71 9.74
C ILE A 133 8.04 -20.54 10.62
N VAL A 134 7.94 -19.37 11.26
CA VAL A 134 6.81 -19.03 12.13
C VAL A 134 5.51 -18.86 11.32
N ALA A 135 4.38 -19.08 11.96
CA ALA A 135 3.07 -18.88 11.34
C ALA A 135 2.87 -17.42 10.91
N CYS A 136 2.50 -17.22 9.66
CA CYS A 136 2.30 -15.85 9.09
C CYS A 136 1.18 -15.09 9.81
N VAL A 137 0.16 -15.83 10.27
CA VAL A 137 -0.99 -15.32 11.02
C VAL A 137 -0.56 -14.56 12.28
N ALA A 138 0.54 -14.93 12.91
CA ALA A 138 1.01 -14.31 14.15
C ALA A 138 1.27 -12.80 14.01
N CYS A 139 1.70 -12.36 12.83
CA CYS A 139 1.95 -10.95 12.55
C CYS A 139 0.91 -10.35 11.58
N HIS A 140 0.52 -11.10 10.56
CA HIS A 140 -0.37 -10.58 9.52
C HIS A 140 -1.87 -10.71 9.86
N GLY A 141 -2.20 -11.38 10.98
CA GLY A 141 -3.57 -11.55 11.48
C GLY A 141 -4.36 -12.66 10.78
N PRO A 142 -5.49 -13.11 11.37
CA PRO A 142 -6.26 -14.26 10.88
C PRO A 142 -6.84 -14.08 9.48
N ASP A 143 -7.19 -12.86 9.10
CA ASP A 143 -7.71 -12.50 7.78
C ASP A 143 -6.64 -11.83 6.90
N ALA A 144 -5.37 -12.01 7.22
CA ALA A 144 -4.24 -11.38 6.55
C ALA A 144 -4.38 -9.85 6.41
N GLN A 145 -5.04 -9.23 7.41
CA GLN A 145 -5.38 -7.80 7.41
C GLN A 145 -4.20 -6.90 7.82
N GLY A 146 -3.16 -7.48 8.41
CA GLY A 146 -2.04 -6.73 8.97
C GLY A 146 -2.42 -5.78 10.11
N VAL A 147 -1.44 -5.10 10.69
CA VAL A 147 -1.63 -4.09 11.73
C VAL A 147 -0.49 -3.05 11.69
N GLY A 148 -0.81 -1.78 11.80
CA GLY A 148 0.19 -0.71 11.78
C GLY A 148 1.09 -0.77 10.55
N ARG A 149 2.38 -1.05 10.72
CA ARG A 149 3.37 -1.19 9.65
C ARG A 149 3.44 -2.59 9.04
N ILE A 150 2.75 -3.57 9.62
CA ILE A 150 2.63 -4.92 9.06
C ILE A 150 1.55 -4.87 7.98
N PRO A 151 1.88 -5.20 6.71
CA PRO A 151 0.95 -5.00 5.62
C PRO A 151 -0.22 -5.98 5.64
N GLN A 152 -1.32 -5.52 5.09
CA GLN A 152 -2.39 -6.38 4.62
C GLN A 152 -1.87 -7.22 3.43
N LEU A 153 -2.07 -8.52 3.50
CA LEU A 153 -1.73 -9.47 2.43
C LEU A 153 -2.97 -10.00 1.72
N GLY A 154 -4.10 -10.08 2.44
CA GLY A 154 -5.33 -10.65 1.92
C GLY A 154 -5.82 -9.96 0.65
N GLY A 155 -6.08 -10.75 -0.40
CA GLY A 155 -6.59 -10.31 -1.67
C GLY A 155 -5.61 -9.56 -2.56
N LEU A 156 -4.32 -9.49 -2.23
CA LEU A 156 -3.30 -9.00 -3.16
C LEU A 156 -3.14 -9.98 -4.33
N ALA A 157 -2.76 -9.48 -5.50
CA ALA A 157 -2.55 -10.31 -6.68
C ALA A 157 -1.48 -11.39 -6.44
N TYR A 158 -1.77 -12.61 -6.89
CA TYR A 158 -0.86 -13.75 -6.80
C TYR A 158 0.55 -13.42 -7.33
N SER A 159 0.62 -12.83 -8.52
CA SER A 159 1.89 -12.46 -9.15
C SER A 159 2.71 -11.46 -8.33
N TYR A 160 2.05 -10.53 -7.63
CA TYR A 160 2.74 -9.60 -6.73
C TYR A 160 3.23 -10.30 -5.47
N LEU A 161 2.39 -11.11 -4.83
CA LEU A 161 2.74 -11.87 -3.63
C LEU A 161 3.91 -12.82 -3.88
N LYS A 162 3.81 -13.61 -4.97
CA LYS A 162 4.87 -14.51 -5.41
C LYS A 162 6.19 -13.78 -5.55
N ARG A 163 6.22 -12.75 -6.40
CA ARG A 163 7.43 -11.95 -6.64
C ARG A 163 8.01 -11.36 -5.36
N ARG A 164 7.17 -10.87 -4.43
CA ARG A 164 7.68 -10.32 -3.15
C ARG A 164 8.33 -11.38 -2.28
N LEU A 165 7.80 -12.58 -2.23
CA LEU A 165 8.39 -13.70 -1.51
C LEU A 165 9.70 -14.16 -2.16
N GLU A 166 9.73 -14.28 -3.49
CA GLU A 166 10.92 -14.63 -4.26
C GLU A 166 12.08 -13.63 -4.08
N GLN A 167 11.77 -12.33 -4.06
CA GLN A 167 12.76 -11.28 -3.86
C GLN A 167 13.55 -11.41 -2.56
N TRP A 168 12.95 -11.96 -1.50
CA TRP A 168 13.69 -12.22 -0.27
C TRP A 168 14.64 -13.43 -0.39
N ASN A 169 14.27 -14.46 -1.16
CA ASN A 169 15.18 -15.56 -1.50
C ASN A 169 16.36 -15.09 -2.37
N GLU A 170 16.11 -14.11 -3.24
CA GLU A 170 17.13 -13.51 -4.11
C GLU A 170 18.04 -12.50 -3.37
N GLY A 171 17.83 -12.31 -2.07
CA GLY A 171 18.66 -11.42 -1.25
C GLY A 171 18.32 -9.93 -1.38
N TYR A 172 17.22 -9.56 -2.04
CA TYR A 172 16.74 -8.19 -1.98
C TYR A 172 16.19 -7.90 -0.58
N SER A 173 17.01 -7.29 0.24
CA SER A 173 16.62 -6.91 1.59
C SER A 173 16.16 -5.47 1.62
N VAL A 174 15.15 -5.24 2.42
CA VAL A 174 14.76 -3.89 2.81
C VAL A 174 15.63 -3.52 4.01
N SER A 175 16.38 -2.43 3.94
CA SER A 175 17.15 -1.93 5.08
C SER A 175 16.22 -1.68 6.27
N GLY A 176 16.68 -2.02 7.46
CA GLY A 176 15.93 -1.89 8.71
C GLY A 176 15.42 -3.24 9.24
N ALA A 177 14.97 -3.25 10.48
CA ALA A 177 14.55 -4.44 11.23
C ALA A 177 13.20 -5.02 10.72
N VAL A 178 13.20 -5.50 9.48
CA VAL A 178 12.06 -6.24 8.92
C VAL A 178 12.39 -7.72 9.02
N PRO A 179 11.63 -8.52 9.78
CA PRO A 179 11.91 -9.95 9.95
C PRO A 179 11.64 -10.78 8.68
N MET A 180 10.91 -10.24 7.71
CA MET A 180 10.45 -10.96 6.54
C MET A 180 11.53 -11.64 5.69
N PRO A 181 12.73 -11.05 5.44
CA PRO A 181 13.80 -11.75 4.74
C PRO A 181 14.24 -13.03 5.46
N HIS A 182 14.28 -13.02 6.78
CA HIS A 182 14.64 -14.20 7.57
C HIS A 182 13.54 -15.27 7.62
N ILE A 183 12.27 -14.83 7.59
CA ILE A 183 11.11 -15.73 7.64
C ILE A 183 10.82 -16.33 6.26
N ALA A 184 10.75 -15.48 5.23
CA ALA A 184 10.30 -15.89 3.91
C ALA A 184 11.44 -16.20 2.94
N GLY A 185 12.69 -15.80 3.25
CA GLY A 185 13.85 -16.05 2.40
C GLY A 185 14.28 -17.53 2.32
N GLN A 186 13.65 -18.42 3.08
CA GLN A 186 13.90 -19.87 3.04
C GLN A 186 12.75 -20.66 2.42
N LEU A 187 11.69 -20.00 1.99
CA LEU A 187 10.54 -20.67 1.37
C LEU A 187 10.92 -21.25 0.01
N SER A 188 10.64 -22.53 -0.22
CA SER A 188 10.77 -23.14 -1.54
C SER A 188 9.73 -22.58 -2.52
N PRO A 189 9.98 -22.64 -3.83
CA PRO A 189 9.08 -22.10 -4.86
C PRO A 189 7.64 -22.60 -4.75
N ASP A 190 7.45 -23.89 -4.44
CA ASP A 190 6.14 -24.53 -4.25
C ASP A 190 5.37 -23.98 -3.03
N LYS A 191 6.08 -23.63 -1.96
CA LYS A 191 5.49 -22.97 -0.77
C LYS A 191 5.13 -21.53 -1.04
N ILE A 192 5.96 -20.82 -1.81
CA ILE A 192 5.68 -19.46 -2.27
C ILE A 192 4.43 -19.46 -3.13
N ASP A 193 4.32 -20.40 -4.09
CA ASP A 193 3.14 -20.53 -4.96
C ASP A 193 1.88 -20.80 -4.15
N ALA A 194 1.93 -21.72 -3.19
CA ALA A 194 0.81 -22.04 -2.34
C ALA A 194 0.36 -20.86 -1.48
N LEU A 195 1.30 -20.17 -0.82
CA LEU A 195 1.00 -18.98 -0.02
C LEU A 195 0.41 -17.84 -0.86
N ALA A 196 1.02 -17.54 -2.02
CA ALA A 196 0.55 -16.49 -2.91
C ALA A 196 -0.85 -16.82 -3.45
N SER A 197 -1.11 -18.08 -3.81
CA SER A 197 -2.43 -18.54 -4.24
C SER A 197 -3.46 -18.36 -3.14
N TYR A 198 -3.21 -18.88 -1.92
CA TYR A 198 -4.14 -18.72 -0.80
C TYR A 198 -4.46 -17.26 -0.52
N LEU A 199 -3.44 -16.44 -0.36
CA LEU A 199 -3.59 -15.03 0.01
C LEU A 199 -4.36 -14.22 -1.04
N SER A 200 -4.28 -14.55 -2.32
CA SER A 200 -5.01 -13.85 -3.38
C SER A 200 -6.53 -14.01 -3.25
N PHE A 201 -7.01 -15.08 -2.62
CA PHE A 201 -8.42 -15.35 -2.38
C PHE A 201 -8.93 -14.87 -1.02
N VAL A 202 -8.05 -14.54 -0.08
CA VAL A 202 -8.47 -14.05 1.24
C VAL A 202 -9.22 -12.74 1.09
N ARG A 203 -10.46 -12.71 1.55
CA ARG A 203 -11.27 -11.49 1.61
C ARG A 203 -11.01 -10.83 2.95
N TYR A 204 -10.52 -9.62 2.91
CA TYR A 204 -10.48 -8.75 4.05
C TYR A 204 -11.71 -7.84 4.02
N ALA A 205 -12.60 -7.99 4.97
CA ALA A 205 -13.58 -6.97 5.29
C ALA A 205 -12.90 -6.00 6.27
N ARG A 206 -12.82 -4.71 5.91
CA ARG A 206 -12.44 -3.70 6.91
C ARG A 206 -13.47 -3.83 8.04
N ALA A 207 -13.00 -4.09 9.27
CA ALA A 207 -13.86 -3.88 10.42
C ALA A 207 -14.31 -2.40 10.34
N SER A 208 -15.61 -2.18 10.25
CA SER A 208 -16.19 -0.85 10.48
C SER A 208 -15.75 -0.47 11.89
N ASP A 209 -14.88 0.53 12.00
CA ASP A 209 -14.51 1.16 13.26
C ASP A 209 -15.75 1.73 13.93
#